data_a7209625549caa920f87f4cfc9158bc8
#
_entry.id   a7209625549caa920f87f4cfc9158bc8
#
_cell.length_a   1.000
_cell.length_b   1.000
_cell.length_c   1.000
_cell.angle_alpha   90.00
_cell.angle_beta   90.00
_cell.angle_gamma   90.00
#
_symmetry.space_group_name_H-M   'P 1'
#
loop_
_entity.id
_entity.type
_entity.pdbx_description
1 polymer ?
#
loop_
_entity_poly.entity_id
_entity_poly.type
_entity_poly.pdbx_seq_one_letter_code
_entity_poly.pdbx_strand_id
1 'polypeptide(L)'
;TTGVTTTPSTTNILAKMTEAAIKQFKHKEYRAMLSDLRFFSAEAFDNIEYVVVQSGVKIDLVSRKNTNKFLIKPLSTMIEVCKEYGKKTKEHNGDYLSKEERELRFHAGIDAINIGPELVQLETEIYLEHMTESEKNSFYEVCLASEKWKRWITPEFNSSDKDMVIRVCGHYNYDKLPLREGIDDIIKDTIKYRLNGY
;
A
#
# COMPACT_ATOMS: atom_id res chain seq x y z
N THR A 1 8.84 -14.44 -5.01
CA THR A 1 8.40 -13.40 -5.96
C THR A 1 9.26 -12.16 -5.76
N THR A 2 10.34 -12.08 -6.52
CA THR A 2 11.21 -10.91 -6.55
C THR A 2 10.46 -9.75 -7.17
N GLY A 3 9.89 -8.89 -6.34
CA GLY A 3 9.34 -7.63 -6.81
C GLY A 3 10.47 -6.82 -7.42
N VAL A 4 10.42 -6.58 -8.72
CA VAL A 4 11.32 -5.64 -9.36
C VAL A 4 10.99 -4.27 -8.78
N THR A 5 11.85 -3.79 -7.90
CA THR A 5 11.81 -2.40 -7.45
C THR A 5 12.17 -1.55 -8.66
N THR A 6 11.16 -0.94 -9.29
CA THR A 6 11.42 0.21 -10.17
C THR A 6 12.30 1.20 -9.41
N THR A 7 13.22 1.85 -10.10
CA THR A 7 14.10 2.83 -9.46
C THR A 7 13.28 3.79 -8.60
N PRO A 8 13.78 4.21 -7.42
CA PRO A 8 13.01 5.02 -6.46
C PRO A 8 12.39 6.27 -7.07
N SER A 9 12.93 6.81 -8.15
CA SER A 9 12.40 7.98 -8.86
C SER A 9 11.12 7.70 -9.62
N THR A 10 10.99 6.57 -10.32
CA THR A 10 9.79 6.25 -11.13
C THR A 10 8.63 5.84 -10.24
N THR A 11 8.90 5.03 -9.21
CA THR A 11 7.89 4.65 -8.22
C THR A 11 7.40 5.86 -7.42
N ASN A 12 8.30 6.79 -7.06
CA ASN A 12 7.93 8.01 -6.34
C ASN A 12 7.14 9.01 -7.18
N ILE A 13 7.37 9.09 -8.48
CA ILE A 13 6.59 9.96 -9.37
C ILE A 13 5.16 9.44 -9.48
N LEU A 14 4.98 8.15 -9.72
CA LEU A 14 3.66 7.52 -9.84
C LEU A 14 2.89 7.48 -8.49
N ALA A 15 3.59 7.22 -7.38
CA ALA A 15 2.97 7.19 -6.05
C ALA A 15 2.61 8.57 -5.50
N LYS A 16 3.24 9.64 -5.98
CA LYS A 16 2.95 11.02 -5.58
C LYS A 16 1.90 11.72 -6.45
N MET A 17 1.38 11.06 -7.47
CA MET A 17 0.34 11.64 -8.29
C MET A 17 -0.94 11.83 -7.48
N THR A 18 -1.34 13.08 -7.29
CA THR A 18 -2.60 13.46 -6.65
C THR A 18 -3.79 13.08 -7.53
N GLU A 19 -5.00 13.04 -6.96
CA GLU A 19 -6.24 12.83 -7.72
C GLU A 19 -6.39 13.80 -8.92
N ALA A 20 -5.91 15.04 -8.74
CA ALA A 20 -5.86 16.04 -9.82
C ALA A 20 -4.89 15.62 -10.94
N ALA A 21 -3.76 15.04 -10.59
CA ALA A 21 -2.80 14.50 -11.56
C ALA A 21 -3.36 13.28 -12.30
N ILE A 22 -4.09 12.41 -11.60
CA ILE A 22 -4.79 11.28 -12.24
C ILE A 22 -5.82 11.77 -13.26
N LYS A 23 -6.58 12.82 -12.94
CA LYS A 23 -7.53 13.45 -13.88
C LYS A 23 -6.83 14.10 -15.08
N GLN A 24 -5.60 14.56 -14.93
CA GLN A 24 -4.78 15.18 -15.98
C GLN A 24 -3.92 14.15 -16.72
N PHE A 25 -3.76 12.96 -16.18
CA PHE A 25 -2.92 11.92 -16.79
C PHE A 25 -3.63 11.37 -18.02
N LYS A 26 -3.29 11.98 -19.17
CA LYS A 26 -3.85 11.60 -20.44
C LYS A 26 -3.19 10.30 -20.92
N HIS A 27 -3.95 9.47 -21.58
CA HIS A 27 -3.50 8.27 -22.28
C HIS A 27 -2.16 8.47 -23.02
N LYS A 28 -1.99 9.63 -23.65
CA LYS A 28 -0.79 10.03 -24.37
C LYS A 28 0.46 10.12 -23.48
N GLU A 29 0.32 10.65 -22.28
CA GLU A 29 1.45 10.84 -21.34
C GLU A 29 1.90 9.50 -20.74
N TYR A 30 0.95 8.62 -20.42
CA TYR A 30 1.27 7.29 -19.90
C TYR A 30 1.98 6.42 -20.96
N ARG A 31 1.51 6.48 -22.21
CA ARG A 31 2.16 5.81 -23.34
C ARG A 31 3.56 6.38 -23.58
N ALA A 32 3.73 7.71 -23.53
CA ALA A 32 5.03 8.34 -23.68
C ALA A 32 6.01 7.85 -22.61
N MET A 33 5.59 7.78 -21.36
CA MET A 33 6.42 7.28 -20.26
C MET A 33 6.95 5.84 -20.53
N LEU A 34 6.08 4.93 -20.97
CA LEU A 34 6.48 3.55 -21.27
C LEU A 34 7.36 3.47 -22.50
N SER A 35 7.06 4.28 -23.53
CA SER A 35 7.89 4.40 -24.74
C SER A 35 9.30 4.90 -24.43
N ASP A 36 9.39 5.97 -23.63
CA ASP A 36 10.67 6.56 -23.22
C ASP A 36 11.49 5.57 -22.40
N LEU A 37 10.85 4.89 -21.45
CA LEU A 37 11.52 3.86 -20.65
C LEU A 37 12.10 2.75 -21.52
N ARG A 38 11.34 2.27 -22.52
CA ARG A 38 11.80 1.27 -23.48
C ARG A 38 12.93 1.78 -24.36
N PHE A 39 12.88 3.05 -24.76
CA PHE A 39 13.91 3.69 -25.56
C PHE A 39 15.22 3.85 -24.79
N PHE A 40 15.16 4.31 -23.54
CA PHE A 40 16.36 4.54 -22.72
C PHE A 40 17.03 3.25 -22.25
N SER A 41 16.27 2.19 -22.01
CA SER A 41 16.82 0.88 -21.63
C SER A 41 15.83 -0.24 -21.95
N ALA A 42 15.98 -0.84 -23.13
CA ALA A 42 15.18 -1.99 -23.54
C ALA A 42 15.34 -3.17 -22.56
N GLU A 43 16.55 -3.43 -22.08
CA GLU A 43 16.82 -4.48 -21.10
C GLU A 43 16.09 -4.24 -19.78
N ALA A 44 16.17 -3.03 -19.22
CA ALA A 44 15.44 -2.68 -18.00
C ALA A 44 13.93 -2.73 -18.21
N PHE A 45 13.45 -2.31 -19.38
CA PHE A 45 12.04 -2.39 -19.73
C PHE A 45 11.56 -3.85 -19.82
N ASP A 46 12.32 -4.73 -20.47
CA ASP A 46 11.96 -6.14 -20.62
C ASP A 46 11.90 -6.88 -19.26
N ASN A 47 12.74 -6.49 -18.31
CA ASN A 47 12.73 -7.01 -16.94
C ASN A 47 11.56 -6.50 -16.07
N ILE A 48 10.79 -5.51 -16.53
CA ILE A 48 9.58 -5.07 -15.81
C ILE A 48 8.42 -5.99 -16.14
N GLU A 49 7.90 -6.68 -15.15
CA GLU A 49 6.71 -7.51 -15.30
C GLU A 49 5.43 -6.69 -15.08
N TYR A 50 5.42 -5.84 -14.05
CA TYR A 50 4.24 -5.07 -13.65
C TYR A 50 4.47 -3.57 -13.77
N VAL A 51 3.46 -2.87 -14.28
CA VAL A 51 3.41 -1.41 -14.30
C VAL A 51 2.30 -0.94 -13.36
N VAL A 52 2.64 0.02 -12.50
CA VAL A 52 1.68 0.57 -11.53
C VAL A 52 0.66 1.44 -12.25
N VAL A 53 -0.62 1.12 -12.06
CA VAL A 53 -1.75 1.92 -12.52
C VAL A 53 -2.43 2.63 -11.35
N GLN A 54 -3.00 3.79 -11.60
CA GLN A 54 -3.63 4.62 -10.59
C GLN A 54 -5.15 4.60 -10.74
N SER A 55 -5.83 4.10 -9.73
CA SER A 55 -7.30 4.03 -9.66
C SER A 55 -7.95 5.21 -8.93
N GLY A 56 -7.14 6.06 -8.30
CA GLY A 56 -7.60 7.22 -7.52
C GLY A 56 -7.85 6.95 -6.05
N VAL A 57 -7.72 5.72 -5.60
CA VAL A 57 -7.95 5.34 -4.20
C VAL A 57 -6.77 5.71 -3.30
N LYS A 58 -7.06 5.90 -2.01
CA LYS A 58 -6.10 6.16 -0.94
C LYS A 58 -6.41 5.26 0.24
N ILE A 59 -5.44 5.11 1.13
CA ILE A 59 -5.59 4.37 2.37
C ILE A 59 -5.63 5.36 3.53
N ASP A 60 -6.57 5.16 4.43
CA ASP A 60 -6.62 5.80 5.74
C ASP A 60 -6.37 4.73 6.82
N LEU A 61 -5.21 4.83 7.47
CA LEU A 61 -4.83 3.89 8.53
C LEU A 61 -5.56 4.13 9.85
N VAL A 62 -6.08 5.34 10.07
CA VAL A 62 -6.83 5.67 11.29
C VAL A 62 -8.20 5.01 11.25
N SER A 63 -8.95 5.22 10.18
CA SER A 63 -10.28 4.62 10.00
C SER A 63 -10.23 3.19 9.45
N ARG A 64 -9.05 2.72 9.01
CA ARG A 64 -8.85 1.39 8.40
C ARG A 64 -9.75 1.19 7.18
N LYS A 65 -9.70 2.16 6.29
CA LYS A 65 -10.53 2.17 5.08
C LYS A 65 -9.72 2.49 3.84
N ASN A 66 -10.14 1.87 2.75
CA ASN A 66 -9.81 2.34 1.43
C ASN A 66 -10.73 3.54 1.12
N THR A 67 -10.16 4.68 0.79
CA THR A 67 -10.88 5.94 0.64
C THR A 67 -10.80 6.44 -0.80
N ASN A 68 -11.63 7.43 -1.13
CA ASN A 68 -11.83 7.98 -2.46
C ASN A 68 -12.58 7.03 -3.42
N LYS A 69 -12.95 7.56 -4.56
CA LYS A 69 -13.67 6.79 -5.57
C LYS A 69 -12.70 6.06 -6.48
N PHE A 70 -13.01 4.81 -6.73
CA PHE A 70 -12.40 4.03 -7.78
C PHE A 70 -12.79 4.59 -9.16
N LEU A 71 -11.79 5.04 -9.94
CA LEU A 71 -11.96 5.72 -11.21
C LEU A 71 -11.70 4.77 -12.37
N ILE A 72 -12.75 4.15 -12.87
CA ILE A 72 -12.68 3.12 -13.92
C ILE A 72 -12.16 3.68 -15.26
N LYS A 73 -12.59 4.87 -15.69
CA LYS A 73 -12.22 5.42 -17.01
C LYS A 73 -10.72 5.70 -17.17
N PRO A 74 -10.07 6.46 -16.27
CA PRO A 74 -8.61 6.63 -16.35
C PRO A 74 -7.86 5.31 -16.22
N LEU A 75 -8.37 4.40 -15.40
CA LEU A 75 -7.76 3.10 -15.16
C LEU A 75 -7.77 2.23 -16.41
N SER A 76 -8.92 2.06 -17.07
CA SER A 76 -9.01 1.24 -18.30
C SER A 76 -8.07 1.74 -19.38
N THR A 77 -7.91 3.06 -19.52
CA THR A 77 -6.95 3.64 -20.45
C THR A 77 -5.50 3.26 -20.14
N MET A 78 -5.11 3.27 -18.87
CA MET A 78 -3.77 2.84 -18.46
C MET A 78 -3.57 1.33 -18.66
N ILE A 79 -4.60 0.53 -18.37
CA ILE A 79 -4.58 -0.93 -18.61
C ILE A 79 -4.38 -1.25 -20.09
N GLU A 80 -5.11 -0.56 -20.99
CA GLU A 80 -4.96 -0.71 -22.45
C GLU A 80 -3.52 -0.42 -22.88
N VAL A 81 -2.94 0.69 -22.41
CA VAL A 81 -1.54 1.03 -22.73
C VAL A 81 -0.58 -0.05 -22.20
N CYS A 82 -0.75 -0.53 -20.97
CA CYS A 82 0.10 -1.62 -20.46
C CYS A 82 0.02 -2.86 -21.35
N LYS A 83 -1.17 -3.26 -21.81
CA LYS A 83 -1.37 -4.39 -22.73
C LYS A 83 -0.68 -4.18 -24.08
N GLU A 84 -0.71 -2.97 -24.64
CA GLU A 84 -0.01 -2.63 -25.89
C GLU A 84 1.51 -2.85 -25.77
N TYR A 85 2.07 -2.62 -24.59
CA TYR A 85 3.48 -2.83 -24.29
C TYR A 85 3.81 -4.23 -23.73
N GLY A 86 2.84 -5.14 -23.69
CA GLY A 86 3.00 -6.50 -23.16
C GLY A 86 3.30 -6.54 -21.66
N LYS A 87 2.84 -5.54 -20.90
CA LYS A 87 3.06 -5.43 -19.46
C LYS A 87 1.79 -5.72 -18.67
N LYS A 88 1.96 -6.38 -17.52
CA LYS A 88 0.90 -6.56 -16.53
C LYS A 88 0.69 -5.29 -15.72
N THR A 89 -0.51 -5.15 -15.20
CA THR A 89 -0.92 -4.00 -14.38
C THR A 89 -0.92 -4.34 -12.90
N LYS A 90 -0.53 -3.37 -12.07
CA LYS A 90 -0.58 -3.49 -10.62
C LYS A 90 -1.15 -2.23 -9.99
N GLU A 91 -2.20 -2.37 -9.17
CA GLU A 91 -2.76 -1.29 -8.37
C GLU A 91 -2.03 -1.17 -7.03
N HIS A 92 -1.73 0.05 -6.59
CA HIS A 92 -1.35 0.33 -5.22
C HIS A 92 -2.58 0.58 -4.34
N ASN A 93 -2.40 0.50 -3.01
CA ASN A 93 -3.44 0.80 -2.04
C ASN A 93 -4.64 -0.16 -2.11
N GLY A 94 -4.38 -1.45 -2.26
CA GLY A 94 -5.42 -2.46 -2.23
C GLY A 94 -5.86 -2.91 -0.83
N ASP A 95 -5.39 -2.20 0.19
CA ASP A 95 -5.69 -2.49 1.59
C ASP A 95 -7.15 -2.18 1.92
N TYR A 96 -7.74 -2.95 2.82
CA TYR A 96 -9.11 -2.80 3.35
C TYR A 96 -10.22 -2.90 2.30
N LEU A 97 -9.93 -3.46 1.13
CA LEU A 97 -10.94 -3.69 0.11
C LEU A 97 -11.86 -4.85 0.49
N SER A 98 -13.15 -4.70 0.22
CA SER A 98 -14.09 -5.82 0.28
C SER A 98 -13.84 -6.81 -0.87
N LYS A 99 -14.43 -7.99 -0.79
CA LYS A 99 -14.36 -8.98 -1.86
C LYS A 99 -14.88 -8.41 -3.18
N GLU A 100 -16.03 -7.73 -3.14
CA GLU A 100 -16.67 -7.13 -4.31
C GLU A 100 -15.82 -6.02 -4.93
N GLU A 101 -15.16 -5.21 -4.09
CA GLU A 101 -14.25 -4.17 -4.55
C GLU A 101 -13.01 -4.74 -5.23
N ARG A 102 -12.49 -5.87 -4.77
CA ARG A 102 -11.38 -6.58 -5.43
C ARG A 102 -11.82 -7.20 -6.75
N GLU A 103 -12.95 -7.89 -6.75
CA GLU A 103 -13.52 -8.48 -7.98
C GLU A 103 -13.75 -7.43 -9.05
N LEU A 104 -14.27 -6.25 -8.68
CA LEU A 104 -14.44 -5.12 -9.60
C LEU A 104 -13.13 -4.71 -10.27
N ARG A 105 -12.02 -4.72 -9.53
CA ARG A 105 -10.69 -4.38 -10.04
C ARG A 105 -10.16 -5.41 -11.03
N PHE A 106 -10.28 -6.68 -10.69
CA PHE A 106 -9.88 -7.77 -11.60
C PHE A 106 -10.74 -7.82 -12.86
N HIS A 107 -12.06 -7.60 -12.75
CA HIS A 107 -12.94 -7.47 -13.90
C HIS A 107 -12.60 -6.25 -14.77
N ALA A 108 -12.10 -5.17 -14.18
CA ALA A 108 -11.60 -4.02 -14.93
C ALA A 108 -10.28 -4.29 -15.67
N GLY A 109 -9.61 -5.42 -15.39
CA GLY A 109 -8.39 -5.87 -16.06
C GLY A 109 -7.11 -5.55 -15.31
N ILE A 110 -7.16 -5.33 -14.00
CA ILE A 110 -5.97 -5.26 -13.14
C ILE A 110 -5.48 -6.69 -12.91
N ASP A 111 -4.16 -6.91 -13.08
CA ASP A 111 -3.55 -8.22 -12.93
C ASP A 111 -3.06 -8.48 -11.49
N ALA A 112 -2.75 -7.43 -10.72
CA ALA A 112 -2.29 -7.56 -9.35
C ALA A 112 -2.67 -6.35 -8.50
N ILE A 113 -2.84 -6.58 -7.20
CA ILE A 113 -3.13 -5.56 -6.19
C ILE A 113 -2.09 -5.63 -5.09
N ASN A 114 -1.48 -4.50 -4.72
CA ASN A 114 -0.58 -4.42 -3.58
C ASN A 114 -1.37 -4.20 -2.29
N ILE A 115 -1.04 -5.03 -1.30
CA ILE A 115 -1.51 -4.92 0.08
C ILE A 115 -0.28 -4.82 0.96
N GLY A 116 -0.25 -3.91 1.90
CA GLY A 116 0.88 -3.73 2.82
C GLY A 116 0.45 -3.16 4.16
N PRO A 117 0.02 -1.90 4.25
CA PRO A 117 -0.39 -1.27 5.50
C PRO A 117 -1.42 -2.05 6.32
N GLU A 118 -2.38 -2.70 5.70
CA GLU A 118 -3.36 -3.55 6.39
C GLU A 118 -2.69 -4.70 7.13
N LEU A 119 -1.73 -5.37 6.50
CA LEU A 119 -1.04 -6.52 7.10
C LEU A 119 -0.15 -6.10 8.27
N VAL A 120 0.56 -4.97 8.14
CA VAL A 120 1.37 -4.46 9.26
C VAL A 120 0.52 -3.91 10.40
N GLN A 121 -0.70 -3.46 10.15
CA GLN A 121 -1.64 -3.12 11.22
C GLN A 121 -2.16 -4.37 11.94
N LEU A 122 -2.45 -5.45 11.23
CA LEU A 122 -2.80 -6.72 11.86
C LEU A 122 -1.67 -7.23 12.76
N GLU A 123 -0.44 -7.18 12.27
CA GLU A 123 0.74 -7.51 13.07
C GLU A 123 0.84 -6.63 14.33
N THR A 124 0.67 -5.32 14.19
CA THR A 124 0.71 -4.37 15.31
C THR A 124 -0.40 -4.66 16.33
N GLU A 125 -1.59 -5.06 15.90
CA GLU A 125 -2.69 -5.43 16.79
C GLU A 125 -2.35 -6.67 17.63
N ILE A 126 -1.74 -7.68 17.01
CA ILE A 126 -1.29 -8.86 17.73
C ILE A 126 -0.27 -8.48 18.81
N TYR A 127 0.69 -7.60 18.49
CA TYR A 127 1.61 -7.09 19.50
C TYR A 127 0.88 -6.36 20.63
N LEU A 128 -0.06 -5.47 20.32
CA LEU A 128 -0.85 -4.74 21.32
C LEU A 128 -1.64 -5.66 22.25
N GLU A 129 -2.23 -6.73 21.74
CA GLU A 129 -2.99 -7.71 22.53
C GLU A 129 -2.09 -8.48 23.53
N HIS A 130 -0.81 -8.59 23.22
CA HIS A 130 0.16 -9.33 24.07
C HIS A 130 1.03 -8.42 24.93
N MET A 131 0.91 -7.10 24.83
CA MET A 131 1.65 -6.15 25.66
C MET A 131 1.01 -5.96 27.02
N THR A 132 1.85 -5.86 28.04
CA THR A 132 1.46 -5.29 29.32
C THR A 132 1.24 -3.78 29.17
N GLU A 133 0.49 -3.16 30.10
CA GLU A 133 0.30 -1.71 30.07
C GLU A 133 1.62 -0.92 30.18
N SER A 134 2.61 -1.44 30.90
CA SER A 134 3.94 -0.82 30.99
C SER A 134 4.66 -0.84 29.64
N GLU A 135 4.63 -1.98 28.92
CA GLU A 135 5.23 -2.12 27.60
C GLU A 135 4.51 -1.25 26.57
N LYS A 136 3.18 -1.21 26.61
CA LYS A 136 2.38 -0.35 25.75
C LYS A 136 2.73 1.13 25.97
N ASN A 137 2.85 1.58 27.22
CA ASN A 137 3.27 2.94 27.51
C ASN A 137 4.66 3.25 26.96
N SER A 138 5.62 2.36 27.19
CA SER A 138 6.99 2.54 26.69
C SER A 138 7.03 2.58 25.16
N PHE A 139 6.29 1.69 24.51
CA PHE A 139 6.26 1.63 23.04
C PHE A 139 5.50 2.83 22.42
N TYR A 140 4.47 3.32 23.10
CA TYR A 140 3.80 4.55 22.69
C TYR A 140 4.77 5.74 22.67
N GLU A 141 5.60 5.91 23.71
CA GLU A 141 6.60 6.99 23.74
C GLU A 141 7.60 6.88 22.59
N VAL A 142 8.03 5.67 22.26
CA VAL A 142 8.90 5.39 21.09
C VAL A 142 8.19 5.80 19.79
N CYS A 143 6.94 5.39 19.63
CA CYS A 143 6.13 5.73 18.47
C CYS A 143 5.92 7.24 18.34
N LEU A 144 5.61 7.89 19.46
CA LEU A 144 5.37 9.34 19.50
C LEU A 144 6.65 10.11 19.13
N ALA A 145 7.78 9.73 19.71
CA ALA A 145 9.09 10.34 19.43
C ALA A 145 9.56 10.12 17.99
N SER A 146 9.16 9.03 17.35
CA SER A 146 9.52 8.74 15.95
C SER A 146 8.92 9.73 14.95
N GLU A 147 7.87 10.43 15.32
CA GLU A 147 7.09 11.35 14.47
C GLU A 147 6.51 10.71 13.19
N LYS A 148 6.63 9.38 13.01
CA LYS A 148 6.15 8.68 11.80
C LYS A 148 4.63 8.72 11.66
N TRP A 149 3.90 8.82 12.77
CA TRP A 149 2.45 9.00 12.81
C TRP A 149 1.98 10.27 12.11
N LYS A 150 2.81 11.32 12.00
CA LYS A 150 2.47 12.58 11.30
C LYS A 150 2.09 12.38 9.83
N ARG A 151 2.49 11.29 9.23
CA ARG A 151 2.13 10.94 7.84
C ARG A 151 0.67 10.49 7.69
N TRP A 152 0.02 10.09 8.79
CA TRP A 152 -1.27 9.43 8.82
C TRP A 152 -2.34 10.26 9.54
N ILE A 153 -2.08 11.56 9.75
CA ILE A 153 -3.03 12.45 10.41
C ILE A 153 -4.27 12.64 9.53
N THR A 154 -5.42 12.33 10.12
CA THR A 154 -6.74 12.62 9.58
C THR A 154 -7.53 13.42 10.64
N PRO A 155 -8.73 13.93 10.33
CA PRO A 155 -9.56 14.60 11.33
C PRO A 155 -9.86 13.75 12.56
N GLU A 156 -9.90 12.43 12.40
CA GLU A 156 -10.20 11.47 13.47
C GLU A 156 -8.96 11.07 14.29
N PHE A 157 -7.75 11.48 13.85
CA PHE A 157 -6.51 11.12 14.54
C PHE A 157 -6.38 11.83 15.88
N ASN A 158 -6.15 11.06 16.94
CA ASN A 158 -5.89 11.56 18.29
C ASN A 158 -4.53 11.08 18.79
N SER A 159 -3.57 11.99 18.89
CA SER A 159 -2.22 11.68 19.38
C SER A 159 -2.16 11.26 20.86
N SER A 160 -3.21 11.51 21.65
CA SER A 160 -3.30 11.06 23.04
C SER A 160 -3.88 9.64 23.15
N ASP A 161 -4.43 9.09 22.09
CA ASP A 161 -4.85 7.68 22.02
C ASP A 161 -3.64 6.82 21.69
N LYS A 162 -3.13 6.11 22.71
CA LYS A 162 -1.91 5.30 22.61
C LYS A 162 -2.05 4.19 21.58
N ASP A 163 -3.18 3.50 21.60
CA ASP A 163 -3.43 2.38 20.68
C ASP A 163 -3.49 2.88 19.24
N MET A 164 -4.13 4.03 19.02
CA MET A 164 -4.19 4.64 17.68
C MET A 164 -2.80 5.02 17.17
N VAL A 165 -1.99 5.69 17.99
CA VAL A 165 -0.62 6.06 17.61
C VAL A 165 0.22 4.82 17.28
N ILE A 166 0.15 3.79 18.13
CA ILE A 166 0.88 2.54 17.90
C ILE A 166 0.38 1.85 16.63
N ARG A 167 -0.92 1.75 16.39
CA ARG A 167 -1.49 1.12 15.18
C ARG A 167 -1.05 1.79 13.89
N VAL A 168 -0.91 3.11 13.86
CA VAL A 168 -0.56 3.81 12.62
C VAL A 168 0.94 3.90 12.37
N CYS A 169 1.80 3.76 13.39
CA CYS A 169 3.23 3.90 13.21
C CYS A 169 4.12 2.89 13.95
N GLY A 170 3.55 1.92 14.66
CA GLY A 170 4.31 0.91 15.40
C GLY A 170 5.27 0.11 14.52
N HIS A 171 4.81 -0.25 13.33
CA HIS A 171 5.61 -1.00 12.35
C HIS A 171 6.92 -0.32 11.92
N TYR A 172 7.06 0.98 12.09
CA TYR A 172 8.33 1.68 11.85
C TYR A 172 9.34 1.53 12.99
N ASN A 173 8.93 0.91 14.10
CA ASN A 173 9.68 0.84 15.35
C ASN A 173 9.70 -0.58 15.94
N TYR A 174 9.44 -1.61 15.13
CA TYR A 174 9.41 -3.00 15.63
C TYR A 174 10.74 -3.47 16.20
N ASP A 175 11.84 -2.88 15.74
CA ASP A 175 13.18 -3.12 16.29
C ASP A 175 13.32 -2.72 17.78
N LYS A 176 12.36 -1.98 18.31
CA LYS A 176 12.29 -1.56 19.73
C LYS A 176 11.31 -2.41 20.54
N LEU A 177 10.63 -3.36 19.93
CA LEU A 177 9.73 -4.26 20.66
C LEU A 177 10.53 -5.37 21.37
N PRO A 178 10.10 -5.76 22.57
CA PRO A 178 10.65 -6.96 23.19
C PRO A 178 10.25 -8.19 22.36
N LEU A 179 11.23 -9.03 22.04
CA LEU A 179 10.97 -10.31 21.39
C LEU A 179 10.14 -11.20 22.33
N ARG A 180 9.10 -11.82 21.78
CA ARG A 180 8.24 -12.76 22.50
C ARG A 180 8.19 -14.09 21.78
N GLU A 181 8.50 -15.15 22.46
CA GLU A 181 8.39 -16.50 21.93
C GLU A 181 6.94 -16.81 21.51
N GLY A 182 6.78 -17.38 20.33
CA GLY A 182 5.48 -17.83 19.78
C GLY A 182 4.63 -16.74 19.14
N ILE A 183 4.93 -15.46 19.29
CA ILE A 183 4.12 -14.38 18.67
C ILE A 183 4.22 -14.40 17.14
N ASP A 184 5.38 -14.78 16.60
CA ASP A 184 5.61 -14.87 15.15
C ASP A 184 4.71 -15.88 14.47
N ASP A 185 4.39 -16.99 15.15
CA ASP A 185 3.49 -18.01 14.58
C ASP A 185 2.05 -17.52 14.58
N ILE A 186 1.62 -16.83 15.62
CA ILE A 186 0.29 -16.16 15.66
C ILE A 186 0.18 -15.14 14.52
N ILE A 187 1.20 -14.31 14.32
CA ILE A 187 1.25 -13.33 13.24
C ILE A 187 1.13 -14.02 11.88
N LYS A 188 1.96 -15.04 11.62
CA LYS A 188 1.97 -15.79 10.36
C LYS A 188 0.60 -16.40 10.06
N ASP A 189 -0.04 -17.02 11.04
CA ASP A 189 -1.31 -17.69 10.86
C ASP A 189 -2.45 -16.69 10.64
N THR A 190 -2.44 -15.57 11.35
CA THR A 190 -3.40 -14.48 11.16
C THR A 190 -3.27 -13.87 9.76
N ILE A 191 -2.04 -13.59 9.31
CA ILE A 191 -1.79 -13.07 7.96
C ILE A 191 -2.21 -14.06 6.89
N LYS A 192 -1.89 -15.36 7.05
CA LYS A 192 -2.34 -16.41 6.11
C LYS A 192 -3.87 -16.47 6.05
N TYR A 193 -4.54 -16.45 7.19
CA TYR A 193 -6.00 -16.44 7.23
C TYR A 193 -6.58 -15.23 6.48
N ARG A 194 -6.01 -14.04 6.71
CA ARG A 194 -6.44 -12.82 6.03
C ARG A 194 -6.21 -12.91 4.52
N LEU A 195 -5.04 -13.38 4.09
CA LEU A 195 -4.71 -13.55 2.67
C LEU A 195 -5.59 -14.58 1.96
N ASN A 196 -6.02 -15.64 2.64
CA ASN A 196 -6.94 -16.62 2.07
C ASN A 196 -8.34 -16.03 1.83
N GLY A 197 -8.68 -14.93 2.46
CA GLY A 197 -9.91 -14.18 2.21
C GLY A 197 -9.81 -13.20 1.03
N TYR A 198 -8.61 -13.06 0.44
CA TYR A 198 -8.37 -12.27 -0.77
C TYR A 198 -8.43 -13.16 -2.00
#